data_6ce1ec10b41a0f01aece017a53000c06
#
_entry.id   6ce1ec10b41a0f01aece017a53000c06
#
_cell.length_a   1.000
_cell.length_b   1.000
_cell.length_c   1.000
_cell.angle_alpha   90.00
_cell.angle_beta   90.00
_cell.angle_gamma   90.00
#
_symmetry.space_group_name_H-M   'P 1'
#
loop_
_entity.id
_entity.type
_entity.pdbx_description
1 polymer ?
#
loop_
_entity_poly.entity_id
_entity_poly.type
_entity_poly.pdbx_seq_one_letter_code
_entity_poly.pdbx_strand_id
1 'polypeptide(L)'
;MADEEAELRGIFLLECDELVGTAEASVETIRGGGGAEAAIHALFRAVHSIKGGAGAFGLGRLADFAHAFETYMDRLRKGTAPLDAAAVDLLFDGVDVLRALAADVREGEPAPAARYDAALRALRAAGGLEVADSPAAGSVDFDPLADAAVPVDGGGSEAARLYRIRFVPGPKMIGAGIDPLRILETLKELGAMSVELDASRLPALAELDPSVCAFAWNLTLETAAGRDALDEIRDMIDDVATFEIEAAAPSAPDPAA
;
A
#
# COMPACT_ATOMS: atom_id res chain seq x y z
N MET A 1 26.33 -9.48 0.76
CA MET A 1 25.61 -8.20 0.48
C MET A 1 25.05 -8.22 -0.95
N ALA A 2 25.88 -8.12 -2.05
CA ALA A 2 25.31 -8.13 -3.42
C ALA A 2 24.58 -9.43 -3.81
N ASP A 3 25.05 -10.60 -3.34
CA ASP A 3 24.39 -11.88 -3.58
C ASP A 3 23.07 -12.02 -2.79
N GLU A 4 23.02 -11.51 -1.58
CA GLU A 4 21.82 -11.48 -0.73
C GLU A 4 20.73 -10.56 -1.31
N GLU A 5 21.12 -9.39 -1.81
CA GLU A 5 20.22 -8.45 -2.45
C GLU A 5 19.65 -9.03 -3.76
N ALA A 6 20.48 -9.73 -4.54
CA ALA A 6 20.04 -10.42 -5.75
C ALA A 6 19.06 -11.57 -5.43
N GLU A 7 19.29 -12.30 -4.34
CA GLU A 7 18.40 -13.38 -3.89
C GLU A 7 17.04 -12.81 -3.42
N LEU A 8 17.05 -11.76 -2.59
CA LEU A 8 15.82 -11.09 -2.13
C LEU A 8 15.02 -10.50 -3.29
N ARG A 9 15.71 -9.87 -4.26
CA ARG A 9 15.07 -9.39 -5.49
C ARG A 9 14.45 -10.53 -6.29
N GLY A 10 15.11 -11.68 -6.36
CA GLY A 10 14.56 -12.88 -7.01
C GLY A 10 13.29 -13.38 -6.33
N ILE A 11 13.26 -13.41 -5.00
CA ILE A 11 12.07 -13.77 -4.21
C ILE A 11 10.93 -12.79 -4.47
N PHE A 12 11.22 -11.48 -4.42
CA PHE A 12 10.21 -10.45 -4.74
C PHE A 12 9.61 -10.63 -6.14
N LEU A 13 10.41 -10.97 -7.15
CA LEU A 13 9.90 -11.18 -8.51
C LEU A 13 8.99 -12.40 -8.62
N LEU A 14 9.23 -13.45 -7.83
CA LEU A 14 8.30 -14.58 -7.73
C LEU A 14 6.99 -14.18 -7.06
N GLU A 15 7.07 -13.40 -5.99
CA GLU A 15 5.90 -12.82 -5.31
C GLU A 15 5.11 -11.90 -6.26
N CYS A 16 5.78 -11.10 -7.09
CA CYS A 16 5.14 -10.28 -8.12
C CYS A 16 4.27 -11.11 -9.07
N ASP A 17 4.71 -12.28 -9.51
CA ASP A 17 3.91 -13.14 -10.39
C ASP A 17 2.62 -13.61 -9.70
N GLU A 18 2.68 -13.95 -8.42
CA GLU A 18 1.51 -14.34 -7.63
C GLU A 18 0.54 -13.16 -7.42
N LEU A 19 1.09 -11.98 -7.14
CA LEU A 19 0.31 -10.76 -6.98
C LEU A 19 -0.37 -10.33 -8.28
N VAL A 20 0.32 -10.43 -9.41
CA VAL A 20 -0.26 -10.20 -10.74
C VAL A 20 -1.38 -11.20 -11.02
N GLY A 21 -1.19 -12.49 -10.70
CA GLY A 21 -2.25 -13.50 -10.81
C GLY A 21 -3.48 -13.17 -9.97
N THR A 22 -3.27 -12.68 -8.74
CA THR A 22 -4.35 -12.20 -7.86
C THR A 22 -5.07 -11.00 -8.44
N ALA A 23 -4.31 -10.06 -9.01
CA ALA A 23 -4.85 -8.88 -9.68
C ALA A 23 -5.74 -9.26 -10.87
N GLU A 24 -5.31 -10.22 -11.71
CA GLU A 24 -6.10 -10.74 -12.84
C GLU A 24 -7.42 -11.37 -12.41
N ALA A 25 -7.34 -12.28 -11.44
CA ALA A 25 -8.54 -12.94 -10.92
C ALA A 25 -9.54 -11.93 -10.34
N SER A 26 -9.02 -10.85 -9.75
CA SER A 26 -9.84 -9.76 -9.20
C SER A 26 -10.53 -8.98 -10.31
N VAL A 27 -9.83 -8.60 -11.38
CA VAL A 27 -10.42 -7.87 -12.51
C VAL A 27 -11.44 -8.75 -13.24
N GLU A 28 -11.19 -10.05 -13.40
CA GLU A 28 -12.16 -11.00 -13.96
C GLU A 28 -13.45 -11.08 -13.10
N THR A 29 -13.30 -11.07 -11.78
CA THR A 29 -14.44 -11.06 -10.84
C THR A 29 -15.25 -9.78 -10.98
N ILE A 30 -14.59 -8.63 -11.09
CA ILE A 30 -15.25 -7.33 -11.31
C ILE A 30 -16.03 -7.35 -12.63
N ARG A 31 -15.43 -7.85 -13.71
CA ARG A 31 -16.06 -7.99 -15.03
C ARG A 31 -17.29 -8.88 -14.98
N GLY A 32 -17.23 -9.96 -14.20
CA GLY A 32 -18.35 -10.89 -14.01
C GLY A 32 -19.51 -10.34 -13.19
N GLY A 33 -19.38 -9.15 -12.59
CA GLY A 33 -20.42 -8.50 -11.79
C GLY A 33 -20.64 -9.12 -10.41
N GLY A 34 -19.75 -10.00 -9.95
CA GLY A 34 -19.82 -10.66 -8.65
C GLY A 34 -18.81 -10.06 -7.66
N GLY A 35 -19.24 -9.64 -6.45
CA GLY A 35 -18.34 -9.26 -5.36
C GLY A 35 -17.35 -8.13 -5.70
N ALA A 36 -17.78 -7.15 -6.48
CA ALA A 36 -16.92 -6.10 -7.03
C ALA A 36 -16.12 -5.35 -5.94
N GLU A 37 -16.72 -5.08 -4.80
CA GLU A 37 -16.06 -4.40 -3.67
C GLU A 37 -14.88 -5.22 -3.14
N ALA A 38 -15.09 -6.48 -2.78
CA ALA A 38 -14.04 -7.36 -2.31
C ALA A 38 -12.94 -7.57 -3.36
N ALA A 39 -13.32 -7.65 -4.65
CA ALA A 39 -12.38 -7.80 -5.74
C ALA A 39 -11.54 -6.53 -5.97
N ILE A 40 -12.13 -5.33 -5.84
CA ILE A 40 -11.39 -4.05 -5.88
C ILE A 40 -10.37 -3.98 -4.73
N HIS A 41 -10.76 -4.38 -3.52
CA HIS A 41 -9.85 -4.43 -2.38
C HIS A 41 -8.68 -5.42 -2.59
N ALA A 42 -8.96 -6.61 -3.12
CA ALA A 42 -7.93 -7.59 -3.42
C ALA A 42 -6.95 -7.09 -4.49
N LEU A 43 -7.48 -6.47 -5.56
CA LEU A 43 -6.68 -5.84 -6.61
C LEU A 43 -5.80 -4.71 -6.05
N PHE A 44 -6.37 -3.83 -5.24
CA PHE A 44 -5.65 -2.73 -4.60
C PHE A 44 -4.48 -3.24 -3.77
N ARG A 45 -4.69 -4.25 -2.90
CA ARG A 45 -3.62 -4.83 -2.09
C ARG A 45 -2.51 -5.44 -2.95
N ALA A 46 -2.86 -6.18 -4.00
CA ALA A 46 -1.87 -6.76 -4.89
C ALA A 46 -0.98 -5.68 -5.53
N VAL A 47 -1.58 -4.61 -6.06
CA VAL A 47 -0.84 -3.51 -6.70
C VAL A 47 -0.02 -2.71 -5.67
N HIS A 48 -0.56 -2.49 -4.47
CA HIS A 48 0.15 -1.83 -3.36
C HIS A 48 1.40 -2.60 -2.95
N SER A 49 1.31 -3.93 -2.79
CA SER A 49 2.48 -4.78 -2.49
C SER A 49 3.52 -4.73 -3.61
N ILE A 50 3.09 -4.77 -4.88
CA ILE A 50 4.00 -4.61 -6.03
C ILE A 50 4.70 -3.24 -5.98
N LYS A 51 3.98 -2.14 -5.71
CA LYS A 51 4.55 -0.79 -5.59
C LYS A 51 5.63 -0.74 -4.50
N GLY A 52 5.32 -1.26 -3.31
CA GLY A 52 6.23 -1.26 -2.17
C GLY A 52 7.52 -2.03 -2.44
N GLY A 53 7.40 -3.27 -2.93
CA GLY A 53 8.57 -4.08 -3.28
C GLY A 53 9.37 -3.51 -4.45
N ALA A 54 8.69 -2.99 -5.48
CA ALA A 54 9.37 -2.34 -6.61
C ALA A 54 10.18 -1.11 -6.15
N GLY A 55 9.65 -0.31 -5.22
CA GLY A 55 10.36 0.81 -4.62
C GLY A 55 11.60 0.36 -3.84
N ALA A 56 11.46 -0.68 -3.00
CA ALA A 56 12.55 -1.22 -2.17
C ALA A 56 13.74 -1.75 -3.01
N PHE A 57 13.46 -2.28 -4.21
CA PHE A 57 14.49 -2.82 -5.12
C PHE A 57 14.88 -1.85 -6.25
N GLY A 58 14.47 -0.57 -6.20
CA GLY A 58 14.82 0.45 -7.18
C GLY A 58 14.28 0.18 -8.59
N LEU A 59 13.14 -0.53 -8.71
CA LEU A 59 12.51 -0.88 -9.99
C LEU A 59 11.58 0.25 -10.47
N GLY A 60 12.16 1.42 -10.77
CA GLY A 60 11.46 2.69 -10.97
C GLY A 60 10.23 2.60 -11.90
N ARG A 61 10.37 1.99 -13.12
CA ARG A 61 9.25 1.87 -14.05
C ARG A 61 8.07 1.07 -13.50
N LEU A 62 8.37 -0.01 -12.75
CA LEU A 62 7.35 -0.84 -12.11
C LEU A 62 6.68 -0.09 -10.95
N ALA A 63 7.49 0.61 -10.12
CA ALA A 63 7.00 1.40 -9.00
C ALA A 63 6.11 2.56 -9.47
N ASP A 64 6.55 3.33 -10.48
CA ASP A 64 5.78 4.46 -11.05
C ASP A 64 4.44 4.00 -11.64
N PHE A 65 4.45 2.87 -12.34
CA PHE A 65 3.23 2.33 -12.93
C PHE A 65 2.25 1.84 -11.84
N ALA A 66 2.77 1.08 -10.87
CA ALA A 66 1.97 0.58 -9.75
C ALA A 66 1.39 1.75 -8.92
N HIS A 67 2.12 2.84 -8.73
CA HIS A 67 1.63 4.04 -8.05
C HIS A 67 0.44 4.68 -8.81
N ALA A 68 0.57 4.90 -10.13
CA ALA A 68 -0.52 5.47 -10.92
C ALA A 68 -1.76 4.55 -10.92
N PHE A 69 -1.55 3.24 -10.94
CA PHE A 69 -2.62 2.25 -10.90
C PHE A 69 -3.33 2.26 -9.54
N GLU A 70 -2.58 2.25 -8.45
CA GLU A 70 -3.11 2.36 -7.08
C GLU A 70 -3.94 3.62 -6.89
N THR A 71 -3.44 4.78 -7.35
CA THR A 71 -4.17 6.06 -7.26
C THR A 71 -5.53 5.99 -7.98
N TYR A 72 -5.58 5.37 -9.15
CA TYR A 72 -6.85 5.18 -9.85
C TYR A 72 -7.80 4.24 -9.10
N MET A 73 -7.29 3.12 -8.60
CA MET A 73 -8.11 2.16 -7.83
C MET A 73 -8.64 2.76 -6.53
N ASP A 74 -7.89 3.63 -5.88
CA ASP A 74 -8.37 4.34 -4.70
C ASP A 74 -9.61 5.18 -5.00
N ARG A 75 -9.66 5.83 -6.17
CA ARG A 75 -10.86 6.55 -6.62
C ARG A 75 -12.05 5.64 -6.89
N LEU A 76 -11.81 4.46 -7.46
CA LEU A 76 -12.87 3.46 -7.67
C LEU A 76 -13.40 2.96 -6.32
N ARG A 77 -12.50 2.67 -5.38
CA ARG A 77 -12.85 2.20 -4.02
C ARG A 77 -13.64 3.25 -3.24
N LYS A 78 -13.25 4.51 -3.31
CA LYS A 78 -13.95 5.65 -2.68
C LYS A 78 -15.25 6.05 -3.38
N GLY A 79 -15.59 5.42 -4.51
CA GLY A 79 -16.75 5.78 -5.32
C GLY A 79 -16.65 7.16 -6.00
N THR A 80 -15.45 7.75 -6.06
CA THR A 80 -15.18 9.04 -6.72
C THR A 80 -14.92 8.89 -8.22
N ALA A 81 -14.74 7.65 -8.70
CA ALA A 81 -14.73 7.29 -10.10
C ALA A 81 -15.78 6.19 -10.35
N PRO A 82 -16.48 6.20 -11.51
CA PRO A 82 -17.47 5.17 -11.82
C PRO A 82 -16.76 3.85 -12.18
N LEU A 83 -17.31 2.73 -11.72
CA LEU A 83 -16.89 1.39 -12.13
C LEU A 83 -17.73 0.95 -13.33
N ASP A 84 -17.46 1.52 -14.50
CA ASP A 84 -18.12 1.19 -15.76
C ASP A 84 -17.25 0.27 -16.64
N ALA A 85 -17.73 -0.03 -17.86
CA ALA A 85 -17.00 -0.89 -18.78
C ALA A 85 -15.61 -0.32 -19.16
N ALA A 86 -15.49 1.01 -19.29
CA ALA A 86 -14.20 1.64 -19.59
C ALA A 86 -13.23 1.53 -18.41
N ALA A 87 -13.74 1.61 -17.18
CA ALA A 87 -12.95 1.36 -15.98
C ALA A 87 -12.42 -0.08 -15.94
N VAL A 88 -13.28 -1.06 -16.24
CA VAL A 88 -12.90 -2.48 -16.29
C VAL A 88 -11.83 -2.72 -17.35
N ASP A 89 -12.00 -2.16 -18.56
CA ASP A 89 -11.00 -2.26 -19.63
C ASP A 89 -9.64 -1.67 -19.20
N LEU A 90 -9.65 -0.52 -18.52
CA LEU A 90 -8.44 0.12 -18.02
C LEU A 90 -7.77 -0.71 -16.91
N LEU A 91 -8.55 -1.37 -16.05
CA LEU A 91 -8.01 -2.30 -15.04
C LEU A 91 -7.31 -3.50 -15.71
N PHE A 92 -7.90 -4.08 -16.76
CA PHE A 92 -7.26 -5.15 -17.54
C PHE A 92 -5.96 -4.69 -18.17
N ASP A 93 -5.97 -3.55 -18.88
CA ASP A 93 -4.77 -2.99 -19.49
C ASP A 93 -3.68 -2.72 -18.45
N GLY A 94 -4.08 -2.24 -17.27
CA GLY A 94 -3.17 -2.00 -16.15
C GLY A 94 -2.50 -3.28 -15.65
N VAL A 95 -3.25 -4.35 -15.45
CA VAL A 95 -2.70 -5.64 -15.00
C VAL A 95 -1.79 -6.26 -16.05
N ASP A 96 -2.16 -6.17 -17.34
CA ASP A 96 -1.32 -6.66 -18.44
C ASP A 96 0.02 -5.93 -18.51
N VAL A 97 0.04 -4.61 -18.26
CA VAL A 97 1.28 -3.83 -18.23
C VAL A 97 2.11 -4.18 -17.00
N LEU A 98 1.50 -4.37 -15.83
CA LEU A 98 2.22 -4.83 -14.62
C LEU A 98 2.92 -6.17 -14.89
N ARG A 99 2.23 -7.12 -15.54
CA ARG A 99 2.82 -8.41 -15.94
C ARG A 99 4.01 -8.21 -16.85
N ALA A 100 3.88 -7.39 -17.89
CA ALA A 100 4.96 -7.12 -18.83
C ALA A 100 6.17 -6.45 -18.15
N LEU A 101 5.93 -5.55 -17.17
CA LEU A 101 7.00 -4.91 -16.40
C LEU A 101 7.71 -5.90 -15.46
N ALA A 102 6.98 -6.79 -14.81
CA ALA A 102 7.57 -7.84 -13.97
C ALA A 102 8.43 -8.80 -14.82
N ALA A 103 7.96 -9.17 -15.99
CA ALA A 103 8.71 -10.00 -16.95
C ALA A 103 9.97 -9.26 -17.49
N ASP A 104 9.89 -7.96 -17.80
CA ASP A 104 11.03 -7.12 -18.18
C ASP A 104 12.15 -7.19 -17.12
N VAL A 105 11.77 -7.02 -15.86
CA VAL A 105 12.75 -7.06 -14.75
C VAL A 105 13.36 -8.45 -14.57
N ARG A 106 12.58 -9.52 -14.76
CA ARG A 106 13.01 -10.92 -14.54
C ARG A 106 13.81 -11.46 -15.71
N GLU A 107 13.36 -11.23 -16.92
CA GLU A 107 13.85 -11.89 -18.14
C GLU A 107 14.68 -10.95 -19.02
N GLY A 108 14.64 -9.63 -18.72
CA GLY A 108 15.31 -8.62 -19.54
C GLY A 108 14.62 -8.39 -20.89
N GLU A 109 13.36 -8.83 -21.03
CA GLU A 109 12.55 -8.59 -22.21
C GLU A 109 11.84 -7.22 -22.08
N PRO A 110 12.23 -6.20 -22.88
CA PRO A 110 11.69 -4.86 -22.70
C PRO A 110 10.16 -4.82 -22.87
N ALA A 111 9.46 -4.42 -21.83
CA ALA A 111 8.02 -4.16 -21.93
C ALA A 111 7.74 -3.12 -23.03
N PRO A 112 6.73 -3.33 -23.90
CA PRO A 112 6.46 -2.44 -25.04
C PRO A 112 6.24 -1.00 -24.56
N ALA A 113 7.17 -0.10 -24.90
CA ALA A 113 7.17 1.28 -24.40
C ALA A 113 5.86 2.01 -24.74
N ALA A 114 5.35 1.85 -25.95
CA ALA A 114 4.12 2.49 -26.40
C ALA A 114 2.89 2.06 -25.58
N ARG A 115 2.81 0.78 -25.17
CA ARG A 115 1.72 0.25 -24.35
C ARG A 115 1.83 0.77 -22.91
N TYR A 116 3.03 0.75 -22.36
CA TYR A 116 3.34 1.32 -21.06
C TYR A 116 2.92 2.80 -20.98
N ASP A 117 3.39 3.62 -21.93
CA ASP A 117 3.11 5.06 -21.96
C ASP A 117 1.61 5.36 -22.12
N ALA A 118 0.90 4.58 -22.93
CA ALA A 118 -0.54 4.73 -23.14
C ALA A 118 -1.32 4.40 -21.86
N ALA A 119 -1.03 3.25 -21.26
CA ALA A 119 -1.71 2.82 -20.04
C ALA A 119 -1.39 3.75 -18.85
N LEU A 120 -0.13 4.17 -18.70
CA LEU A 120 0.28 5.11 -17.65
C LEU A 120 -0.45 6.45 -17.77
N ARG A 121 -0.55 7.01 -18.99
CA ARG A 121 -1.31 8.24 -19.22
C ARG A 121 -2.79 8.06 -18.88
N ALA A 122 -3.39 6.94 -19.29
CA ALA A 122 -4.80 6.65 -19.01
C ALA A 122 -5.06 6.53 -17.50
N LEU A 123 -4.20 5.80 -16.78
CA LEU A 123 -4.28 5.64 -15.32
C LEU A 123 -4.11 6.98 -14.60
N ARG A 124 -3.13 7.80 -15.00
CA ARG A 124 -2.92 9.14 -14.42
C ARG A 124 -4.12 10.04 -14.64
N ALA A 125 -4.67 10.08 -15.86
CA ALA A 125 -5.86 10.87 -16.18
C ALA A 125 -7.08 10.39 -15.36
N ALA A 126 -7.32 9.09 -15.29
CA ALA A 126 -8.41 8.50 -14.51
C ALA A 126 -8.17 8.66 -12.99
N GLY A 127 -6.92 8.65 -12.54
CA GLY A 127 -6.50 8.91 -11.17
C GLY A 127 -6.58 10.38 -10.76
N GLY A 128 -6.78 11.31 -11.70
CA GLY A 128 -6.79 12.74 -11.42
C GLY A 128 -5.39 13.33 -11.19
N LEU A 129 -4.33 12.60 -11.58
CA LEU A 129 -2.97 13.11 -11.59
C LEU A 129 -2.79 13.97 -12.85
N GLU A 130 -2.36 15.23 -12.68
CA GLU A 130 -2.06 16.09 -13.83
C GLU A 130 -0.99 15.45 -14.71
N VAL A 131 -1.30 15.36 -16.02
CA VAL A 131 -0.32 14.92 -17.01
C VAL A 131 0.63 16.09 -17.24
N ALA A 132 1.68 16.18 -16.45
CA ALA A 132 2.81 17.00 -16.83
C ALA A 132 3.44 16.37 -18.07
N ASP A 133 3.30 17.06 -19.21
CA ASP A 133 4.00 16.76 -20.45
C ASP A 133 5.50 16.92 -20.17
N SER A 134 6.19 15.84 -19.86
CA SER A 134 7.64 15.83 -19.71
C SER A 134 8.25 14.97 -20.78
N PRO A 135 9.08 15.55 -21.67
CA PRO A 135 9.77 14.78 -22.69
C PRO A 135 10.85 13.90 -22.07
N ALA A 136 10.90 12.68 -22.57
CA ALA A 136 11.96 11.67 -22.51
C ALA A 136 13.28 12.00 -21.80
N ALA A 137 13.68 11.03 -20.96
CA ALA A 137 15.07 10.62 -20.70
C ALA A 137 16.03 11.70 -20.14
N GLY A 138 15.94 11.91 -18.86
CA GLY A 138 17.08 12.36 -18.08
C GLY A 138 17.35 11.35 -16.98
N SER A 139 18.58 10.81 -16.95
CA SER A 139 19.07 10.00 -15.83
C SER A 139 18.97 10.83 -14.57
N VAL A 140 18.01 10.54 -13.71
CA VAL A 140 17.99 11.05 -12.34
C VAL A 140 18.97 10.18 -11.54
N ASP A 141 20.06 10.77 -11.10
CA ASP A 141 20.91 10.21 -10.06
C ASP A 141 20.04 10.04 -8.82
N PHE A 142 19.71 8.79 -8.52
CA PHE A 142 18.98 8.42 -7.32
C PHE A 142 19.94 8.48 -6.14
N ASP A 143 19.80 9.52 -5.32
CA ASP A 143 20.47 9.59 -4.01
C ASP A 143 19.48 9.05 -2.96
N PRO A 144 19.71 7.83 -2.43
CA PRO A 144 18.79 7.19 -1.48
C PRO A 144 18.68 7.90 -0.12
N LEU A 145 19.49 8.94 0.12
CA LEU A 145 19.47 9.75 1.34
C LEU A 145 18.80 11.12 1.14
N ALA A 146 18.55 11.54 -0.11
CA ALA A 146 17.89 12.81 -0.41
C ALA A 146 16.36 12.69 -0.49
N ASP A 147 15.82 11.49 -0.69
CA ASP A 147 14.38 11.25 -0.88
C ASP A 147 13.62 10.93 0.44
N ALA A 148 14.31 11.08 1.59
CA ALA A 148 13.65 11.07 2.90
C ALA A 148 12.93 12.40 3.23
N ALA A 149 12.95 13.36 2.31
CA ALA A 149 12.18 14.59 2.40
C ALA A 149 11.29 14.71 1.17
N VAL A 150 10.16 13.99 1.14
CA VAL A 150 9.06 14.31 0.24
C VAL A 150 8.60 15.71 0.60
N PRO A 151 8.68 16.71 -0.29
CA PRO A 151 8.02 17.97 -0.06
C PRO A 151 6.52 17.66 -0.07
N VAL A 152 5.89 17.72 1.08
CA VAL A 152 4.43 17.82 1.18
C VAL A 152 4.09 19.16 0.58
N ASP A 153 3.75 19.16 -0.72
CA ASP A 153 3.33 20.38 -1.40
C ASP A 153 2.01 20.86 -0.79
N GLY A 154 2.12 22.03 -0.28
CA GLY A 154 1.23 23.03 0.20
C GLY A 154 -0.27 22.77 0.22
N GLY A 155 -0.72 22.26 1.33
CA GLY A 155 -2.09 22.42 1.81
C GLY A 155 -2.07 22.66 3.31
N GLY A 156 -1.82 23.90 3.77
CA GLY A 156 -2.01 24.34 5.14
C GLY A 156 -1.17 23.60 6.18
N SER A 157 -0.36 24.30 6.93
CA SER A 157 0.24 23.81 8.19
C SER A 157 -0.88 23.31 9.11
N GLU A 158 -1.31 22.07 8.93
CA GLU A 158 -2.19 21.44 9.90
C GLU A 158 -1.34 21.12 11.13
N ALA A 159 -1.71 21.74 12.25
CA ALA A 159 -1.14 21.43 13.54
C ALA A 159 -1.18 19.91 13.76
N ALA A 160 -0.08 19.32 14.25
CA ALA A 160 -0.03 17.91 14.56
C ALA A 160 -1.26 17.51 15.38
N ARG A 161 -1.95 16.47 14.95
CA ARG A 161 -3.17 15.96 15.56
C ARG A 161 -2.85 14.70 16.32
N LEU A 162 -3.51 14.52 17.45
CA LEU A 162 -3.39 13.34 18.28
C LEU A 162 -4.49 12.34 17.93
N TYR A 163 -4.10 11.11 17.62
CA TYR A 163 -5.02 10.00 17.36
C TYR A 163 -4.80 8.89 18.38
N ARG A 164 -5.88 8.30 18.85
CA ARG A 164 -5.85 7.02 19.55
C ARG A 164 -6.24 5.94 18.57
N ILE A 165 -5.43 4.89 18.51
CA ILE A 165 -5.63 3.79 17.58
C ILE A 165 -5.66 2.49 18.39
N ARG A 166 -6.73 1.71 18.21
CA ARG A 166 -6.80 0.35 18.73
C ARG A 166 -6.56 -0.61 17.57
N PHE A 167 -5.48 -1.35 17.64
CA PHE A 167 -5.10 -2.33 16.64
C PHE A 167 -5.19 -3.73 17.20
N VAL A 168 -6.03 -4.57 16.61
CA VAL A 168 -6.29 -5.94 17.02
C VAL A 168 -6.15 -6.87 15.82
N PRO A 169 -5.01 -7.58 15.68
CA PRO A 169 -4.83 -8.58 14.63
C PRO A 169 -5.89 -9.67 14.70
N GLY A 170 -6.43 -10.00 13.54
CA GLY A 170 -7.35 -11.13 13.40
C GLY A 170 -6.60 -12.44 13.21
N PRO A 171 -7.27 -13.59 13.34
CA PRO A 171 -6.64 -14.91 13.26
C PRO A 171 -6.05 -15.24 11.88
N LYS A 172 -6.46 -14.54 10.85
CA LYS A 172 -6.00 -14.74 9.47
C LYS A 172 -4.81 -13.87 9.09
N MET A 173 -4.43 -12.88 9.90
CA MET A 173 -3.46 -11.85 9.52
C MET A 173 -2.06 -12.44 9.21
N ILE A 174 -1.54 -13.28 10.09
CA ILE A 174 -0.24 -13.95 9.89
C ILE A 174 -0.31 -14.92 8.70
N GLY A 175 -1.41 -15.69 8.59
CA GLY A 175 -1.63 -16.59 7.47
C GLY A 175 -1.80 -15.90 6.11
N ALA A 176 -2.17 -14.62 6.10
CA ALA A 176 -2.21 -13.77 4.92
C ALA A 176 -0.84 -13.12 4.60
N GLY A 177 0.22 -13.46 5.35
CA GLY A 177 1.56 -12.89 5.17
C GLY A 177 1.73 -11.47 5.70
N ILE A 178 0.78 -10.98 6.51
CA ILE A 178 0.85 -9.64 7.08
C ILE A 178 1.41 -9.72 8.50
N ASP A 179 2.59 -9.12 8.71
CA ASP A 179 3.22 -9.00 10.02
C ASP A 179 2.64 -7.80 10.79
N PRO A 180 2.00 -8.02 11.97
CA PRO A 180 1.49 -6.92 12.79
C PRO A 180 2.55 -5.87 13.18
N LEU A 181 3.81 -6.27 13.34
CA LEU A 181 4.90 -5.36 13.70
C LEU A 181 5.21 -4.37 12.57
N ARG A 182 5.09 -4.79 11.32
CA ARG A 182 5.24 -3.89 10.18
C ARG A 182 4.19 -2.77 10.15
N ILE A 183 2.98 -3.06 10.57
CA ILE A 183 1.94 -2.03 10.70
C ILE A 183 2.34 -1.00 11.77
N LEU A 184 2.92 -1.45 12.89
CA LEU A 184 3.43 -0.53 13.92
C LEU A 184 4.61 0.30 13.43
N GLU A 185 5.51 -0.28 12.62
CA GLU A 185 6.61 0.45 11.99
C GLU A 185 6.10 1.54 11.05
N THR A 186 5.16 1.20 10.16
CA THR A 186 4.53 2.17 9.25
C THR A 186 3.86 3.32 10.02
N LEU A 187 3.14 3.03 11.11
CA LEU A 187 2.54 4.07 11.94
C LEU A 187 3.58 4.97 12.62
N LYS A 188 4.71 4.39 13.03
CA LYS A 188 5.82 5.13 13.64
C LYS A 188 6.48 6.11 12.66
N GLU A 189 6.51 5.78 11.36
CA GLU A 189 7.03 6.68 10.31
C GLU A 189 6.16 7.91 10.10
N LEU A 190 4.87 7.83 10.45
CA LEU A 190 3.92 8.95 10.31
C LEU A 190 4.07 10.01 11.42
N GLY A 191 4.72 9.70 12.57
CA GLY A 191 4.87 10.66 13.64
C GLY A 191 5.31 10.08 14.97
N ALA A 192 5.22 10.90 16.03
CA ALA A 192 5.55 10.48 17.37
C ALA A 192 4.48 9.52 17.91
N MET A 193 4.88 8.30 18.28
CA MET A 193 3.96 7.26 18.70
C MET A 193 4.32 6.69 20.07
N SER A 194 3.33 6.54 20.94
CA SER A 194 3.40 5.70 22.13
C SER A 194 2.59 4.43 21.93
N VAL A 195 3.09 3.32 22.48
CA VAL A 195 2.54 1.98 22.28
C VAL A 195 2.29 1.33 23.63
N GLU A 196 1.07 0.88 23.87
CA GLU A 196 0.70 0.06 25.02
C GLU A 196 0.24 -1.32 24.53
N LEU A 197 0.92 -2.38 24.99
CA LEU A 197 0.58 -3.75 24.65
C LEU A 197 -0.57 -4.25 25.51
N ASP A 198 -1.63 -4.74 24.87
CA ASP A 198 -2.73 -5.47 25.51
C ASP A 198 -2.54 -6.99 25.30
N ALA A 199 -2.11 -7.67 26.35
CA ALA A 199 -1.92 -9.13 26.40
C ALA A 199 -3.11 -9.88 27.00
N SER A 200 -4.25 -9.22 27.23
CA SER A 200 -5.43 -9.82 27.88
C SER A 200 -6.03 -11.00 27.12
N ARG A 201 -5.73 -11.08 25.82
CA ARG A 201 -6.18 -12.16 24.92
C ARG A 201 -5.22 -13.33 24.84
N LEU A 202 -4.07 -13.27 25.55
CA LEU A 202 -3.07 -14.33 25.49
C LEU A 202 -3.60 -15.60 26.19
N PRO A 203 -3.75 -16.73 25.47
CA PRO A 203 -4.22 -17.98 26.05
C PRO A 203 -3.12 -18.63 26.91
N ALA A 204 -3.47 -19.70 27.61
CA ALA A 204 -2.46 -20.52 28.28
C ALA A 204 -1.47 -21.08 27.27
N LEU A 205 -0.21 -21.28 27.68
CA LEU A 205 0.87 -21.73 26.78
C LEU A 205 0.52 -23.02 26.01
N ALA A 206 -0.25 -23.92 26.61
CA ALA A 206 -0.68 -25.17 26.00
C ALA A 206 -1.75 -25.01 24.89
N GLU A 207 -2.39 -23.84 24.85
CA GLU A 207 -3.47 -23.50 23.90
C GLU A 207 -3.02 -22.45 22.88
N LEU A 208 -1.74 -22.03 22.95
CA LEU A 208 -1.20 -20.99 22.09
C LEU A 208 -1.00 -21.54 20.68
N ASP A 209 -1.69 -20.91 19.71
CA ASP A 209 -1.48 -21.14 18.30
C ASP A 209 -0.43 -20.15 17.74
N PRO A 210 0.75 -20.62 17.29
CA PRO A 210 1.79 -19.74 16.79
C PRO A 210 1.43 -19.03 15.47
N SER A 211 0.38 -19.48 14.78
CA SER A 211 -0.13 -18.85 13.56
C SER A 211 -1.09 -17.69 13.82
N VAL A 212 -1.46 -17.45 15.08
CA VAL A 212 -2.42 -16.41 15.48
C VAL A 212 -1.76 -15.40 16.43
N CYS A 213 -1.85 -14.12 16.09
CA CYS A 213 -1.42 -13.07 16.98
C CYS A 213 -2.46 -12.84 18.10
N ALA A 214 -2.10 -13.20 19.34
CA ALA A 214 -2.96 -13.04 20.50
C ALA A 214 -2.83 -11.66 21.18
N PHE A 215 -1.93 -10.80 20.69
CA PHE A 215 -1.75 -9.45 21.21
C PHE A 215 -2.69 -8.44 20.55
N ALA A 216 -2.97 -7.37 21.26
CA ALA A 216 -3.56 -6.16 20.70
C ALA A 216 -2.73 -4.95 21.17
N TRP A 217 -2.85 -3.83 20.48
CA TRP A 217 -2.13 -2.61 20.81
C TRP A 217 -3.06 -1.43 20.92
N ASN A 218 -2.87 -0.63 21.97
CA ASN A 218 -3.43 0.71 22.08
C ASN A 218 -2.31 1.70 21.79
N LEU A 219 -2.51 2.52 20.77
CA LEU A 219 -1.51 3.44 20.27
C LEU A 219 -2.00 4.87 20.46
N THR A 220 -1.08 5.75 20.75
CA THR A 220 -1.32 7.19 20.66
C THR A 220 -0.31 7.75 19.68
N LEU A 221 -0.80 8.32 18.59
CA LEU A 221 0.01 8.84 17.49
C LEU A 221 -0.23 10.34 17.36
N GLU A 222 0.84 11.12 17.43
CA GLU A 222 0.86 12.53 17.11
C GLU A 222 1.47 12.71 15.72
N THR A 223 0.66 13.16 14.76
CA THR A 223 1.06 13.24 13.36
C THR A 223 0.51 14.47 12.67
N ALA A 224 1.30 15.03 11.76
CA ALA A 224 0.87 16.03 10.78
C ALA A 224 0.24 15.39 9.53
N ALA A 225 0.42 14.07 9.32
CA ALA A 225 -0.31 13.33 8.31
C ALA A 225 -1.81 13.37 8.62
N GLY A 226 -2.63 13.66 7.62
CA GLY A 226 -4.08 13.72 7.77
C GLY A 226 -4.66 12.37 8.20
N ARG A 227 -5.95 12.38 8.59
CA ARG A 227 -6.71 11.15 8.89
C ARG A 227 -6.67 10.16 7.72
N ASP A 228 -6.59 10.66 6.50
CA ASP A 228 -6.58 9.85 5.27
C ASP A 228 -5.42 8.84 5.24
N ALA A 229 -4.22 9.21 5.72
CA ALA A 229 -3.08 8.29 5.81
C ALA A 229 -3.34 7.13 6.79
N LEU A 230 -4.06 7.37 7.88
CA LEU A 230 -4.45 6.32 8.83
C LEU A 230 -5.59 5.46 8.30
N ASP A 231 -6.52 6.06 7.56
CA ASP A 231 -7.60 5.35 6.91
C ASP A 231 -7.06 4.43 5.80
N GLU A 232 -5.99 4.82 5.08
CA GLU A 232 -5.29 3.94 4.12
C GLU A 232 -4.71 2.68 4.78
N ILE A 233 -4.06 2.84 5.93
CA ILE A 233 -3.53 1.69 6.69
C ILE A 233 -4.67 0.80 7.17
N ARG A 234 -5.75 1.39 7.72
CA ARG A 234 -6.93 0.64 8.14
C ARG A 234 -7.49 -0.19 6.99
N ASP A 235 -7.71 0.44 5.85
CA ASP A 235 -8.33 -0.16 4.68
C ASP A 235 -7.45 -1.28 4.07
N MET A 236 -6.14 -1.21 4.27
CA MET A 236 -5.20 -2.26 3.86
C MET A 236 -5.38 -3.56 4.67
N ILE A 237 -5.80 -3.47 5.93
CA ILE A 237 -5.87 -4.59 6.87
C ILE A 237 -7.29 -4.91 7.38
N ASP A 238 -8.32 -4.24 6.87
CA ASP A 238 -9.70 -4.29 7.38
C ASP A 238 -10.29 -5.71 7.39
N ASP A 239 -9.94 -6.55 6.42
CA ASP A 239 -10.42 -7.93 6.33
C ASP A 239 -9.64 -8.94 7.20
N VAL A 240 -8.52 -8.53 7.77
CA VAL A 240 -7.64 -9.39 8.60
C VAL A 240 -7.36 -8.85 10.00
N ALA A 241 -7.76 -7.62 10.29
CA ALA A 241 -7.56 -6.98 11.60
C ALA A 241 -8.67 -5.97 11.90
N THR A 242 -8.88 -5.67 13.19
CA THR A 242 -9.67 -4.52 13.62
C THR A 242 -8.74 -3.35 13.87
N PHE A 243 -9.01 -2.22 13.23
CA PHE A 243 -8.21 -1.00 13.33
C PHE A 243 -9.14 0.21 13.56
N GLU A 244 -9.31 0.56 14.83
CA GLU A 244 -10.18 1.66 15.25
C GLU A 244 -9.36 2.93 15.46
N ILE A 245 -9.81 4.06 14.89
CA ILE A 245 -9.11 5.34 14.96
C ILE A 245 -10.04 6.38 15.57
N GLU A 246 -9.63 6.96 16.67
CA GLU A 246 -10.32 8.07 17.35
C GLU A 246 -9.42 9.32 17.35
N ALA A 247 -9.96 10.47 16.97
CA ALA A 247 -9.26 11.74 17.15
C ALA A 247 -9.26 12.07 18.64
N ALA A 248 -8.07 12.26 19.22
CA ALA A 248 -7.93 12.67 20.61
C ALA A 248 -7.70 14.18 20.68
N ALA A 249 -8.33 14.85 21.65
CA ALA A 249 -7.95 16.21 21.98
C ALA A 249 -6.51 16.24 22.53
N PRO A 250 -5.69 17.27 22.26
CA PRO A 250 -4.36 17.38 22.83
C PRO A 250 -4.48 17.30 24.36
N SER A 251 -3.78 16.32 24.93
CA SER A 251 -3.73 16.17 26.40
C SER A 251 -3.08 17.41 26.97
N ALA A 252 -3.75 18.08 27.90
CA ALA A 252 -3.12 19.14 28.68
C ALA A 252 -1.86 18.57 29.36
N PRO A 253 -0.73 19.30 29.42
CA PRO A 253 0.46 18.85 30.11
C PRO A 253 0.12 18.55 31.57
N ASP A 254 0.57 17.38 32.02
CA ASP A 254 0.45 16.96 33.43
C ASP A 254 1.15 18.01 34.31
N PRO A 255 0.45 18.65 35.26
CA PRO A 255 1.04 19.71 36.09
C PRO A 255 1.95 19.18 37.21
N ALA A 256 2.46 17.93 37.12
CA ALA A 256 3.33 17.30 38.11
C ALA A 256 4.52 16.59 37.46
N ALA A 257 5.52 17.36 37.04
CA ALA A 257 6.88 16.90 36.82
C ALA A 257 7.87 17.93 37.38
#